data_4763be2325bf2e46505033ac05fef021
#
_entry.id   4763be2325bf2e46505033ac05fef021
#
_cell.length_a   1.000
_cell.length_b   1.000
_cell.length_c   1.000
_cell.angle_alpha   90.00
_cell.angle_beta   90.00
_cell.angle_gamma   90.00
#
_symmetry.space_group_name_H-M   'P 1'
#
loop_
_entity.id
_entity.type
_entity.pdbx_description
1 polymer ?
#
loop_
_entity_poly.entity_id
_entity_poly.type
_entity_poly.pdbx_seq_one_letter_code
_entity_poly.pdbx_strand_id
1 'polypeptide(L)'
;FLNMLERSRLVSKKISKTQAVTSIVGHEMDPNNVHVGPSDYVPWLEDRKWAYITLEGTSFGGVPLKIELKLEVWDSPNSAGVVVDSIRCIKLARDRKLSGAINIPSAYFFKSPPIQVDDIPARIALETWIADAKA
;
A
#
# COMPACT_ATOMS: atom_id res chain seq x y z
N PHE A 1 14.31 -12.21 -0.52
CA PHE A 1 15.09 -12.44 0.70
C PHE A 1 16.42 -11.67 0.67
N LEU A 2 17.30 -11.90 -0.30
CA LEU A 2 18.59 -11.21 -0.44
C LEU A 2 18.46 -9.67 -0.45
N ASN A 3 17.34 -9.15 -0.91
CA ASN A 3 17.06 -7.70 -0.95
C ASN A 3 16.93 -7.05 0.43
N MET A 4 16.65 -7.84 1.48
CA MET A 4 16.52 -7.31 2.85
C MET A 4 17.87 -7.09 3.53
N LEU A 5 18.93 -7.70 3.01
CA LEU A 5 20.29 -7.58 3.57
C LEU A 5 21.03 -6.36 3.01
N GLU A 6 20.49 -5.70 1.98
CA GLU A 6 21.11 -4.52 1.39
C GLU A 6 20.56 -3.23 2.02
N ARG A 7 21.45 -2.45 2.65
CA ARG A 7 21.11 -1.25 3.42
C ARG A 7 20.37 -0.18 2.60
N SER A 8 20.77 0.03 1.35
CA SER A 8 20.12 0.99 0.45
C SER A 8 18.67 0.64 0.18
N ARG A 9 18.37 -0.64 0.02
CA ARG A 9 17.02 -1.15 -0.19
C ARG A 9 16.15 -1.08 1.06
N LEU A 10 16.74 -1.29 2.25
CA LEU A 10 16.03 -1.09 3.52
C LEU A 10 15.60 0.37 3.68
N VAL A 11 16.47 1.33 3.36
CA VAL A 11 16.13 2.77 3.41
C VAL A 11 15.01 3.09 2.43
N SER A 12 15.12 2.66 1.17
CA SER A 12 14.09 2.85 0.16
C SER A 12 12.73 2.25 0.58
N LYS A 13 12.74 1.04 1.16
CA LYS A 13 11.53 0.41 1.69
C LYS A 13 10.94 1.18 2.86
N LYS A 14 11.76 1.71 3.77
CA LYS A 14 11.28 2.53 4.89
C LYS A 14 10.57 3.78 4.35
N ILE A 15 11.18 4.50 3.42
CA ILE A 15 10.60 5.69 2.80
C ILE A 15 9.24 5.35 2.17
N SER A 16 9.17 4.32 1.31
CA SER A 16 7.93 3.97 0.63
C SER A 16 6.82 3.47 1.57
N LYS A 17 7.16 2.82 2.68
CA LYS A 17 6.19 2.43 3.71
C LYS A 17 5.66 3.62 4.49
N THR A 18 6.54 4.56 4.85
CA THR A 18 6.12 5.80 5.52
C THR A 18 5.18 6.60 4.63
N GLN A 19 5.55 6.81 3.37
CA GLN A 19 4.73 7.53 2.40
C GLN A 19 3.37 6.88 2.16
N ALA A 20 3.28 5.56 2.15
CA ALA A 20 2.01 4.85 2.01
C ALA A 20 0.99 5.18 3.10
N VAL A 21 1.45 5.56 4.29
CA VAL A 21 0.60 6.02 5.39
C VAL A 21 0.38 7.52 5.32
N THR A 22 1.44 8.30 5.25
CA THR A 22 1.37 9.77 5.38
C THR A 22 0.68 10.45 4.18
N SER A 23 0.71 9.83 2.99
CA SER A 23 0.08 10.38 1.79
C SER A 23 -1.46 10.35 1.79
N ILE A 24 -2.07 9.56 2.67
CA ILE A 24 -3.54 9.38 2.73
C ILE A 24 -4.17 9.92 4.01
N VAL A 25 -3.38 10.46 4.94
CA VAL A 25 -3.90 10.98 6.24
C VAL A 25 -4.64 12.30 6.09
N GLY A 26 -4.52 13.01 4.96
CA GLY A 26 -5.25 14.24 4.67
C GLY A 26 -4.71 15.51 5.36
N HIS A 27 -3.64 15.40 6.14
CA HIS A 27 -2.90 16.51 6.73
C HIS A 27 -1.42 16.16 6.86
N GLU A 28 -0.59 17.18 6.98
CA GLU A 28 0.85 16.96 7.21
C GLU A 28 1.07 16.39 8.62
N MET A 29 1.83 15.31 8.70
CA MET A 29 2.23 14.70 9.97
C MET A 29 3.65 15.11 10.33
N ASP A 30 3.87 15.49 11.59
CA ASP A 30 5.23 15.71 12.11
C ASP A 30 6.03 14.38 11.95
N PRO A 31 7.20 14.42 11.29
CA PRO A 31 8.04 13.22 11.13
C PRO A 31 8.41 12.53 12.44
N ASN A 32 8.43 13.24 13.56
CA ASN A 32 8.69 12.69 14.89
C ASN A 32 7.52 11.85 15.41
N ASN A 33 6.32 12.04 14.87
CA ASN A 33 5.12 11.29 15.22
C ASN A 33 4.87 10.08 14.32
N VAL A 34 5.77 9.81 13.35
CA VAL A 34 5.66 8.68 12.45
C VAL A 34 6.90 7.79 12.57
N HIS A 35 6.72 6.61 13.13
CA HIS A 35 7.79 5.63 13.22
C HIS A 35 7.45 4.38 12.40
N VAL A 36 8.28 4.09 11.40
CA VAL A 36 8.24 2.82 10.67
C VAL A 36 9.50 2.04 10.99
N GLY A 37 9.35 1.00 11.78
CA GLY A 37 10.43 0.12 12.17
C GLY A 37 11.03 -0.65 10.99
N PRO A 38 12.25 -1.17 11.13
CA PRO A 38 12.88 -1.99 10.11
C PRO A 38 12.08 -3.28 9.90
N SER A 39 12.05 -3.71 8.64
CA SER A 39 11.65 -5.08 8.33
C SER A 39 12.86 -5.98 8.53
N ASP A 40 12.66 -7.09 9.23
CA ASP A 40 13.69 -8.09 9.42
C ASP A 40 13.33 -9.39 8.71
N TYR A 41 14.35 -10.18 8.36
CA TYR A 41 14.16 -11.52 7.84
C TYR A 41 14.28 -12.52 8.98
N VAL A 42 13.21 -13.23 9.26
CA VAL A 42 13.14 -14.25 10.28
C VAL A 42 12.91 -15.61 9.60
N PRO A 43 13.94 -16.48 9.50
CA PRO A 43 13.86 -17.71 8.70
C PRO A 43 12.68 -18.64 9.05
N TRP A 44 12.36 -18.78 10.31
CA TRP A 44 11.28 -19.67 10.77
C TRP A 44 9.87 -19.09 10.53
N LEU A 45 9.73 -17.83 10.10
CA LEU A 45 8.45 -17.28 9.67
C LEU A 45 8.06 -17.75 8.26
N GLU A 46 9.02 -18.16 7.44
CA GLU A 46 8.80 -18.56 6.04
C GLU A 46 8.07 -17.46 5.25
N ASP A 47 6.88 -17.76 4.72
CA ASP A 47 6.05 -16.79 3.99
C ASP A 47 5.13 -15.96 4.91
N ARG A 48 5.13 -16.21 6.21
CA ARG A 48 4.34 -15.43 7.17
C ARG A 48 4.95 -14.06 7.39
N LYS A 49 4.08 -13.08 7.56
CA LYS A 49 4.43 -11.69 7.78
C LYS A 49 3.67 -11.13 8.96
N TRP A 50 4.38 -10.54 9.88
CA TRP A 50 3.81 -9.85 11.04
C TRP A 50 3.98 -8.35 10.90
N ALA A 51 2.94 -7.60 11.28
CA ALA A 51 3.00 -6.16 11.49
C ALA A 51 2.37 -5.81 12.83
N TYR A 52 3.05 -4.97 13.59
CA TYR A 52 2.54 -4.35 14.80
C TYR A 52 2.32 -2.88 14.51
N ILE A 53 1.10 -2.39 14.75
CA ILE A 53 0.68 -1.04 14.43
C ILE A 53 0.14 -0.42 15.71
N THR A 54 0.70 0.72 16.12
CA THR A 54 0.20 1.53 17.22
C THR A 54 -0.24 2.88 16.66
N LEU A 55 -1.46 3.28 16.97
CA LEU A 55 -2.01 4.58 16.65
C LEU A 55 -2.36 5.28 17.94
N GLU A 56 -1.86 6.49 18.12
CA GLU A 56 -2.19 7.35 19.24
C GLU A 56 -2.80 8.65 18.72
N GLY A 57 -3.84 9.10 19.36
CA GLY A 57 -4.58 10.29 18.95
C GLY A 57 -5.46 10.82 20.08
N THR A 58 -6.36 11.71 19.71
CA THR A 58 -7.29 12.35 20.62
C THR A 58 -8.71 12.11 20.15
N SER A 59 -9.56 11.65 21.05
CA SER A 59 -10.99 11.47 20.84
C SER A 59 -11.76 12.73 21.24
N PHE A 60 -13.09 12.67 21.12
CA PHE A 60 -13.99 13.73 21.56
C PHE A 60 -13.69 14.17 22.99
N GLY A 61 -13.72 15.48 23.23
CA GLY A 61 -13.43 16.07 24.55
C GLY A 61 -11.93 16.11 24.91
N GLY A 62 -11.02 15.89 23.95
CA GLY A 62 -9.57 15.91 24.21
C GLY A 62 -9.06 14.67 24.95
N VAL A 63 -9.84 13.59 24.98
CA VAL A 63 -9.47 12.36 25.68
C VAL A 63 -8.46 11.56 24.83
N PRO A 64 -7.32 11.10 25.41
CA PRO A 64 -6.37 10.26 24.70
C PRO A 64 -7.02 8.97 24.19
N LEU A 65 -6.68 8.58 22.96
CA LEU A 65 -7.09 7.33 22.31
C LEU A 65 -5.85 6.57 21.85
N LYS A 66 -5.78 5.30 22.17
CA LYS A 66 -4.73 4.40 21.69
C LYS A 66 -5.35 3.16 21.05
N ILE A 67 -4.83 2.78 19.88
CA ILE A 67 -5.20 1.55 19.19
C ILE A 67 -3.94 0.75 18.95
N GLU A 68 -3.95 -0.52 19.30
CA GLU A 68 -2.88 -1.47 19.00
C GLU A 68 -3.43 -2.60 18.16
N LEU A 69 -2.78 -2.86 17.02
CA LEU A 69 -3.16 -3.90 16.07
C LEU A 69 -1.97 -4.80 15.80
N LYS A 70 -2.17 -6.12 15.88
CA LYS A 70 -1.28 -7.13 15.34
C LYS A 70 -1.91 -7.72 14.09
N LEU A 71 -1.20 -7.66 12.97
CA LEU A 71 -1.57 -8.34 11.74
C LEU A 71 -0.61 -9.51 11.51
N GLU A 72 -1.15 -10.66 11.19
CA GLU A 72 -0.40 -11.82 10.71
C GLU A 72 -1.03 -12.33 9.42
N VAL A 73 -0.25 -12.44 8.36
CA VAL A 73 -0.70 -12.92 7.05
C VAL A 73 0.33 -13.84 6.42
N TRP A 74 -0.12 -14.73 5.55
CA TRP A 74 0.72 -15.39 4.56
C TRP A 74 0.87 -14.44 3.38
N ASP A 75 2.09 -13.92 3.15
CA ASP A 75 2.34 -12.77 2.27
C ASP A 75 2.02 -13.11 0.80
N SER A 76 2.44 -14.29 0.33
CA SER A 76 2.23 -14.69 -1.06
C SER A 76 0.75 -14.89 -1.42
N PRO A 77 -0.07 -15.66 -0.69
CA PRO A 77 -1.50 -15.72 -0.94
C PRO A 77 -2.22 -14.38 -0.80
N ASN A 78 -1.81 -13.58 0.19
CA ASN A 78 -2.42 -12.26 0.41
C ASN A 78 -2.17 -11.30 -0.76
N SER A 79 -0.99 -11.35 -1.38
CA SER A 79 -0.67 -10.52 -2.55
C SER A 79 -1.18 -11.09 -3.86
N ALA A 80 -1.43 -12.41 -3.95
CA ALA A 80 -1.83 -13.07 -5.19
C ALA A 80 -3.12 -12.49 -5.78
N GLY A 81 -4.11 -12.18 -4.97
CA GLY A 81 -5.36 -11.56 -5.42
C GLY A 81 -5.14 -10.22 -6.12
N VAL A 82 -4.34 -9.36 -5.50
CA VAL A 82 -3.97 -8.05 -6.07
C VAL A 82 -3.20 -8.20 -7.38
N VAL A 83 -2.27 -9.16 -7.44
CA VAL A 83 -1.48 -9.45 -8.65
C VAL A 83 -2.38 -9.92 -9.79
N VAL A 84 -3.31 -10.84 -9.52
CA VAL A 84 -4.26 -11.33 -10.53
C VAL A 84 -5.09 -10.18 -11.12
N ASP A 85 -5.63 -9.31 -10.28
CA ASP A 85 -6.43 -8.18 -10.74
C ASP A 85 -5.58 -7.14 -11.49
N SER A 86 -4.35 -6.90 -11.06
CA SER A 86 -3.39 -6.06 -11.79
C SER A 86 -3.12 -6.61 -13.19
N ILE A 87 -2.92 -7.93 -13.34
CA ILE A 87 -2.72 -8.59 -14.64
C ILE A 87 -3.96 -8.44 -15.53
N ARG A 88 -5.15 -8.59 -14.97
CA ARG A 88 -6.42 -8.38 -15.71
C ARG A 88 -6.54 -6.94 -16.21
N CYS A 89 -6.17 -5.96 -15.39
CA CYS A 89 -6.14 -4.55 -15.81
C CYS A 89 -5.09 -4.29 -16.90
N ILE A 90 -3.90 -4.89 -16.81
CA ILE A 90 -2.88 -4.80 -17.86
C ILE A 90 -3.40 -5.39 -19.18
N LYS A 91 -4.04 -6.55 -19.13
CA LYS A 91 -4.66 -7.15 -20.31
C LYS A 91 -5.69 -6.20 -20.93
N LEU A 92 -6.56 -5.62 -20.13
CA LEU A 92 -7.57 -4.67 -20.57
C LEU A 92 -6.96 -3.41 -21.20
N ALA A 93 -5.93 -2.84 -20.56
CA ALA A 93 -5.18 -1.72 -21.09
C ALA A 93 -4.54 -2.02 -22.45
N ARG A 94 -3.95 -3.21 -22.60
CA ARG A 94 -3.37 -3.67 -23.86
C ARG A 94 -4.44 -3.80 -24.96
N ASP A 95 -5.58 -4.38 -24.64
CA ASP A 95 -6.67 -4.56 -25.60
C ASP A 95 -7.24 -3.20 -26.07
N ARG A 96 -7.16 -2.18 -25.20
CA ARG A 96 -7.48 -0.78 -25.50
C ARG A 96 -6.33 0.01 -26.14
N LYS A 97 -5.21 -0.65 -26.44
CA LYS A 97 -4.00 -0.03 -27.01
C LYS A 97 -3.41 1.11 -26.16
N LEU A 98 -3.62 1.07 -24.84
CA LEU A 98 -3.02 2.00 -23.91
C LEU A 98 -1.57 1.62 -23.65
N SER A 99 -0.69 2.60 -23.49
CA SER A 99 0.74 2.41 -23.24
C SER A 99 1.23 3.33 -22.13
N GLY A 100 2.39 3.01 -21.55
CA GLY A 100 2.95 3.76 -20.43
C GLY A 100 2.32 3.36 -19.09
N ALA A 101 2.44 4.24 -18.08
CA ALA A 101 1.82 4.02 -16.79
C ALA A 101 0.31 4.24 -16.87
N ILE A 102 -0.46 3.22 -16.48
CA ILE A 102 -1.92 3.31 -16.46
C ILE A 102 -2.34 3.84 -15.08
N ASN A 103 -2.56 5.14 -14.98
CA ASN A 103 -2.70 5.86 -13.71
C ASN A 103 -3.83 5.32 -12.82
N ILE A 104 -5.00 5.03 -13.37
CA ILE A 104 -6.17 4.59 -12.59
C ILE A 104 -5.92 3.24 -11.90
N PRO A 105 -5.55 2.15 -12.58
CA PRO A 105 -5.16 0.92 -11.90
C PRO A 105 -3.97 1.10 -10.96
N SER A 106 -2.99 1.93 -11.34
CA SER A 106 -1.81 2.18 -10.49
C SER A 106 -2.18 2.83 -9.16
N ALA A 107 -3.09 3.79 -9.16
CA ALA A 107 -3.55 4.47 -7.95
C ALA A 107 -4.26 3.52 -6.98
N TYR A 108 -4.96 2.51 -7.49
CA TYR A 108 -5.66 1.54 -6.64
C TYR A 108 -4.76 0.40 -6.14
N PHE A 109 -3.87 -0.15 -6.99
CA PHE A 109 -3.12 -1.35 -6.65
C PHE A 109 -1.76 -1.09 -6.00
N PHE A 110 -1.16 0.09 -6.19
CA PHE A 110 0.22 0.33 -5.79
C PHE A 110 0.36 1.48 -4.79
N LYS A 111 1.20 1.28 -3.78
CA LYS A 111 1.45 2.26 -2.71
C LYS A 111 2.22 3.51 -3.14
N SER A 112 2.84 3.51 -4.31
CA SER A 112 3.58 4.64 -4.88
C SER A 112 3.22 4.80 -6.35
N PRO A 113 1.95 5.13 -6.65
CA PRO A 113 1.49 5.34 -8.01
C PRO A 113 2.03 6.68 -8.57
N PRO A 114 1.99 6.88 -9.90
CA PRO A 114 2.34 8.19 -10.48
C PRO A 114 1.44 9.33 -9.99
N ILE A 115 0.18 9.04 -9.69
CA ILE A 115 -0.80 9.96 -9.12
C ILE A 115 -1.40 9.30 -7.88
N GLN A 116 -1.13 9.89 -6.71
CA GLN A 116 -1.70 9.40 -5.45
C GLN A 116 -3.16 9.82 -5.35
N VAL A 117 -4.02 8.86 -5.01
CA VAL A 117 -5.46 9.05 -4.81
C VAL A 117 -5.87 8.24 -3.58
N ASP A 118 -6.81 8.75 -2.80
CA ASP A 118 -7.37 8.03 -1.66
C ASP A 118 -8.09 6.75 -2.08
N ASP A 119 -8.15 5.75 -1.21
CA ASP A 119 -8.60 4.40 -1.51
C ASP A 119 -10.02 4.35 -2.10
N ILE A 120 -10.97 5.12 -1.54
CA ILE A 120 -12.37 5.09 -2.00
C ILE A 120 -12.51 5.70 -3.39
N PRO A 121 -12.03 6.94 -3.67
CA PRO A 121 -12.02 7.49 -5.02
C PRO A 121 -11.24 6.64 -6.03
N ALA A 122 -10.11 6.04 -5.62
CA ALA A 122 -9.31 5.16 -6.49
C ALA A 122 -10.10 3.92 -6.91
N ARG A 123 -10.84 3.30 -5.98
CA ARG A 123 -11.71 2.15 -6.25
C ARG A 123 -12.82 2.53 -7.23
N ILE A 124 -13.53 3.62 -6.97
CA ILE A 124 -14.63 4.07 -7.84
C ILE A 124 -14.12 4.36 -9.25
N ALA A 125 -12.97 5.04 -9.36
CA ALA A 125 -12.35 5.32 -10.66
C ALA A 125 -11.96 4.03 -11.39
N LEU A 126 -11.43 3.02 -10.68
CA LEU A 126 -11.08 1.73 -11.26
C LEU A 126 -12.32 0.97 -11.77
N GLU A 127 -13.38 0.90 -10.96
CA GLU A 127 -14.63 0.25 -11.34
C GLU A 127 -15.24 0.91 -12.61
N THR A 128 -15.25 2.24 -12.65
CA THR A 128 -15.68 3.02 -13.82
C THR A 128 -14.81 2.72 -15.04
N TRP A 129 -13.48 2.78 -14.86
CA TRP A 129 -12.52 2.49 -15.93
C TRP A 129 -12.68 1.07 -16.50
N ILE A 130 -12.98 0.08 -15.64
CA ILE A 130 -13.26 -1.29 -16.09
C ILE A 130 -14.58 -1.34 -16.88
N ALA A 131 -15.62 -0.68 -16.38
CA ALA A 131 -16.95 -0.68 -17.00
C ALA A 131 -16.97 -0.03 -18.40
N ASP A 132 -16.22 1.04 -18.60
CA ASP A 132 -16.08 1.76 -19.87
C ASP A 132 -15.44 0.91 -21.00
N ALA A 133 -14.96 -0.29 -20.66
CA ALA A 133 -14.42 -1.25 -21.62
C ALA A 133 -15.49 -1.87 -22.54
N LYS A 134 -16.75 -1.63 -22.29
CA LYS A 134 -17.86 -2.20 -23.05
C LYS A 134 -18.34 -1.30 -24.20
N ALA A 135 -17.69 -0.18 -24.41
CA ALA A 135 -17.96 0.71 -25.53
C ALA A 135 -17.00 0.47 -26.69
#